data_96180617dd2de1972dee733b86e30389
#
_entry.id   96180617dd2de1972dee733b86e30389
#
_cell.length_a   1.000
_cell.length_b   1.000
_cell.length_c   1.000
_cell.angle_alpha   90.00
_cell.angle_beta   90.00
_cell.angle_gamma   90.00
#
_symmetry.space_group_name_H-M   'P 1'
#
loop_
_entity.id
_entity.type
_entity.pdbx_description
1 polymer ?
#
loop_
_entity_poly.entity_id
_entity_poly.type
_entity_poly.pdbx_seq_one_letter_code
_entity_poly.pdbx_strand_id
1 'polypeptide(L)'
;MSETQIIETPATRAQATAIPQEVQASPMGLMLQAMSQGVQPEQLGEMMALQERWEANEARKAFNQAMADFRQESEHLLIAKKSHVHYSSGNKGATDYHHAPLSEVVKIVSPVLAKHGLSFRWRTEQQSGVIRVTCVITHRDGHSEETSLEAAPDQSGGKNAVQAIGSTTTYLQRYTLKAICGVSEADDDTDGAVN
;
A
#
# COMPACT_ATOMS: atom_id res chain seq x y z
N MET A 1 -10.66 -58.80 -67.68
CA MET A 1 -9.70 -58.65 -66.58
C MET A 1 -9.56 -57.17 -66.33
N SER A 2 -10.24 -56.65 -65.31
CA SER A 2 -10.21 -55.23 -64.94
C SER A 2 -9.42 -55.12 -63.65
N GLU A 3 -8.31 -54.46 -63.71
CA GLU A 3 -7.50 -54.11 -62.53
C GLU A 3 -8.12 -52.93 -61.81
N THR A 4 -8.45 -53.13 -60.54
CA THR A 4 -8.94 -52.07 -59.63
C THR A 4 -7.70 -51.42 -59.00
N GLN A 5 -7.42 -50.17 -59.38
CA GLN A 5 -6.43 -49.34 -58.68
C GLN A 5 -7.00 -48.84 -57.35
N ILE A 6 -6.30 -49.20 -56.28
CA ILE A 6 -6.55 -48.67 -54.96
C ILE A 6 -5.83 -47.32 -54.84
N ILE A 7 -6.59 -46.22 -54.73
CA ILE A 7 -6.05 -44.89 -54.48
C ILE A 7 -5.82 -44.77 -52.97
N GLU A 8 -4.57 -44.81 -52.54
CA GLU A 8 -4.17 -44.44 -51.15
C GLU A 8 -4.25 -42.93 -50.97
N THR A 9 -5.13 -42.52 -50.12
CA THR A 9 -5.25 -41.12 -49.67
C THR A 9 -4.12 -40.87 -48.66
N PRO A 10 -3.23 -39.83 -48.81
CA PRO A 10 -2.24 -39.52 -47.81
C PRO A 10 -2.89 -38.94 -46.55
N ALA A 11 -2.64 -39.59 -45.43
CA ALA A 11 -3.05 -39.07 -44.11
C ALA A 11 -2.41 -37.70 -43.88
N THR A 12 -3.23 -36.67 -43.78
CA THR A 12 -2.84 -35.33 -43.42
C THR A 12 -2.34 -35.35 -41.98
N ARG A 13 -1.00 -35.38 -41.85
CA ARG A 13 -0.31 -35.23 -40.57
C ARG A 13 -0.57 -33.82 -40.08
N ALA A 14 -1.42 -33.67 -39.02
CA ALA A 14 -1.68 -32.42 -38.38
C ALA A 14 -0.32 -31.82 -37.92
N GLN A 15 0.08 -30.73 -38.56
CA GLN A 15 1.21 -29.95 -38.11
C GLN A 15 0.84 -29.30 -36.79
N ALA A 16 1.51 -29.70 -35.71
CA ALA A 16 1.44 -29.03 -34.45
C ALA A 16 1.88 -27.56 -34.65
N THR A 17 0.95 -26.65 -34.54
CA THR A 17 1.21 -25.22 -34.68
C THR A 17 2.19 -24.81 -33.58
N ALA A 18 3.41 -24.44 -33.95
CA ALA A 18 4.42 -23.98 -32.99
C ALA A 18 3.90 -22.73 -32.27
N ILE A 19 3.90 -22.76 -30.95
CA ILE A 19 3.49 -21.63 -30.10
C ILE A 19 4.49 -20.49 -30.36
N PRO A 20 4.01 -19.26 -30.66
CA PRO A 20 4.89 -18.12 -30.88
C PRO A 20 5.83 -17.88 -29.68
N GLN A 21 7.08 -17.48 -29.95
CA GLN A 21 8.13 -17.36 -28.95
C GLN A 21 7.79 -16.38 -27.81
N GLU A 22 7.03 -15.31 -28.08
CA GLU A 22 6.51 -14.37 -27.07
C GLU A 22 5.51 -15.01 -26.12
N VAL A 23 4.68 -15.95 -26.59
CA VAL A 23 3.73 -16.70 -25.76
C VAL A 23 4.46 -17.71 -24.88
N GLN A 24 5.60 -18.26 -25.33
CA GLN A 24 6.41 -19.22 -24.56
C GLN A 24 7.06 -18.57 -23.33
N ALA A 25 7.36 -17.26 -23.37
CA ALA A 25 7.95 -16.53 -22.26
C ALA A 25 6.89 -15.99 -21.25
N SER A 26 5.60 -16.15 -21.55
CA SER A 26 4.53 -15.75 -20.66
C SER A 26 4.16 -16.86 -19.66
N PRO A 27 3.62 -16.54 -18.47
CA PRO A 27 3.12 -17.54 -17.53
C PRO A 27 2.13 -18.51 -18.19
N MET A 28 1.25 -18.01 -19.05
CA MET A 28 0.29 -18.83 -19.83
C MET A 28 1.01 -19.78 -20.81
N GLY A 29 2.07 -19.32 -21.46
CA GLY A 29 2.87 -20.15 -22.37
C GLY A 29 3.57 -21.28 -21.64
N LEU A 30 4.16 -21.00 -20.48
CA LEU A 30 4.77 -22.01 -19.59
C LEU A 30 3.74 -23.04 -19.12
N MET A 31 2.51 -22.62 -18.78
CA MET A 31 1.41 -23.52 -18.42
C MET A 31 1.05 -24.46 -19.58
N LEU A 32 0.85 -23.90 -20.78
CA LEU A 32 0.53 -24.70 -21.97
C LEU A 32 1.65 -25.69 -22.30
N GLN A 33 2.89 -25.29 -22.14
CA GLN A 33 4.05 -26.17 -22.32
C GLN A 33 4.07 -27.29 -21.27
N ALA A 34 3.86 -26.99 -19.99
CA ALA A 34 3.79 -27.98 -18.92
C ALA A 34 2.64 -28.99 -19.16
N MET A 35 1.47 -28.53 -19.56
CA MET A 35 0.36 -29.40 -19.93
C MET A 35 0.67 -30.29 -21.15
N SER A 36 1.40 -29.77 -22.14
CA SER A 36 1.83 -30.56 -23.30
C SER A 36 2.85 -31.65 -22.94
N GLN A 37 3.56 -31.47 -21.83
CA GLN A 37 4.48 -32.46 -21.26
C GLN A 37 3.80 -33.45 -20.28
N GLY A 38 2.48 -33.36 -20.11
CA GLY A 38 1.70 -34.30 -19.31
C GLY A 38 1.53 -33.90 -17.84
N VAL A 39 1.89 -32.65 -17.46
CA VAL A 39 1.61 -32.14 -16.11
C VAL A 39 0.09 -31.99 -15.95
N GLN A 40 -0.44 -32.54 -14.89
CA GLN A 40 -1.87 -32.45 -14.61
C GLN A 40 -2.26 -31.03 -14.14
N PRO A 41 -3.47 -30.53 -14.50
CA PRO A 41 -3.93 -29.20 -14.11
C PRO A 41 -3.87 -28.94 -12.61
N GLU A 42 -4.14 -29.94 -11.79
CA GLU A 42 -4.10 -29.88 -10.33
C GLU A 42 -2.68 -29.61 -9.82
N GLN A 43 -1.67 -30.30 -10.37
CA GLN A 43 -0.25 -30.10 -10.02
C GLN A 43 0.22 -28.70 -10.45
N LEU A 44 -0.24 -28.22 -11.61
CA LEU A 44 0.05 -26.89 -12.09
C LEU A 44 -0.53 -25.82 -11.13
N GLY A 45 -1.75 -26.01 -10.66
CA GLY A 45 -2.40 -25.15 -9.67
C GLY A 45 -1.62 -25.12 -8.34
N GLU A 46 -1.13 -26.25 -7.86
CA GLU A 46 -0.29 -26.33 -6.65
C GLU A 46 1.04 -25.60 -6.81
N MET A 47 1.69 -25.77 -7.95
CA MET A 47 2.94 -25.06 -8.26
C MET A 47 2.75 -23.54 -8.33
N MET A 48 1.68 -23.06 -8.95
CA MET A 48 1.33 -21.64 -9.00
C MET A 48 1.06 -21.07 -7.61
N ALA A 49 0.29 -21.77 -6.79
CA ALA A 49 0.02 -21.37 -5.42
C ALA A 49 1.29 -21.33 -4.54
N LEU A 50 2.25 -22.22 -4.81
CA LEU A 50 3.56 -22.20 -4.15
C LEU A 50 4.39 -21.00 -4.60
N GLN A 51 4.39 -20.70 -5.91
CA GLN A 51 5.09 -19.54 -6.46
C GLN A 51 4.51 -18.23 -5.92
N GLU A 52 3.20 -18.06 -5.92
CA GLU A 52 2.53 -16.87 -5.35
C GLU A 52 2.91 -16.67 -3.87
N ARG A 53 2.95 -17.75 -3.09
CA ARG A 53 3.39 -17.68 -1.69
C ARG A 53 4.86 -17.30 -1.56
N TRP A 54 5.70 -17.80 -2.45
CA TRP A 54 7.11 -17.44 -2.46
C TRP A 54 7.30 -15.95 -2.83
N GLU A 55 6.64 -15.48 -3.89
CA GLU A 55 6.67 -14.07 -4.32
C GLU A 55 6.15 -13.14 -3.23
N ALA A 56 5.03 -13.46 -2.58
CA ALA A 56 4.49 -12.70 -1.47
C ALA A 56 5.47 -12.64 -0.27
N ASN A 57 6.20 -13.72 0.00
CA ASN A 57 7.23 -13.75 1.03
C ASN A 57 8.43 -12.86 0.69
N GLU A 58 8.89 -12.89 -0.57
CA GLU A 58 10.00 -12.04 -1.02
C GLU A 58 9.58 -10.56 -0.99
N ALA A 59 8.38 -10.23 -1.45
CA ALA A 59 7.83 -8.87 -1.37
C ALA A 59 7.75 -8.37 0.08
N ARG A 60 7.34 -9.22 1.03
CA ARG A 60 7.32 -8.88 2.46
C ARG A 60 8.73 -8.66 3.02
N LYS A 61 9.71 -9.48 2.65
CA LYS A 61 11.10 -9.29 3.08
C LYS A 61 11.67 -7.97 2.54
N ALA A 62 11.41 -7.67 1.26
CA ALA A 62 11.82 -6.42 0.64
C ALA A 62 11.18 -5.21 1.32
N PHE A 63 9.89 -5.26 1.67
CA PHE A 63 9.20 -4.24 2.44
C PHE A 63 9.85 -4.02 3.81
N ASN A 64 10.10 -5.10 4.56
CA ASN A 64 10.70 -5.01 5.89
C ASN A 64 12.10 -4.39 5.83
N GLN A 65 12.91 -4.74 4.83
CA GLN A 65 14.22 -4.14 4.62
C GLN A 65 14.10 -2.66 4.29
N ALA A 66 13.22 -2.29 3.34
CA ALA A 66 12.99 -0.91 2.96
C ALA A 66 12.49 -0.05 4.13
N MET A 67 11.64 -0.59 5.00
CA MET A 67 11.18 0.10 6.21
C MET A 67 12.30 0.26 7.25
N ALA A 68 13.19 -0.73 7.38
CA ALA A 68 14.35 -0.61 8.27
C ALA A 68 15.32 0.48 7.79
N ASP A 69 15.62 0.50 6.48
CA ASP A 69 16.47 1.51 5.85
C ASP A 69 15.86 2.92 5.94
N PHE A 70 14.56 3.03 5.71
CA PHE A 70 13.81 4.26 5.92
C PHE A 70 13.92 4.76 7.36
N ARG A 71 13.73 3.90 8.35
CA ARG A 71 13.81 4.28 9.77
C ARG A 71 15.20 4.75 10.15
N GLN A 72 16.25 4.07 9.70
CA GLN A 72 17.63 4.47 9.92
C GLN A 72 17.91 5.87 9.36
N GLU A 73 17.43 6.18 8.16
CA GLU A 73 17.59 7.50 7.55
C GLU A 73 16.70 8.55 8.22
N SER A 74 15.50 8.16 8.69
CA SER A 74 14.52 9.08 9.30
C SER A 74 14.84 9.48 10.73
N GLU A 75 15.75 8.83 11.43
CA GLU A 75 16.18 9.21 12.79
C GLU A 75 16.66 10.67 12.90
N HIS A 76 17.16 11.22 11.79
CA HIS A 76 17.64 12.61 11.72
C HIS A 76 16.60 13.58 11.15
N LEU A 77 15.41 13.12 10.81
CA LEU A 77 14.35 13.97 10.26
C LEU A 77 13.67 14.74 11.39
N LEU A 78 13.97 16.02 11.48
CA LEU A 78 13.30 16.92 12.40
C LEU A 78 12.00 17.47 11.78
N ILE A 79 10.87 16.98 12.23
CA ILE A 79 9.56 17.51 11.86
C ILE A 79 9.28 18.71 12.76
N ALA A 80 9.42 19.93 12.21
CA ALA A 80 9.22 21.15 12.95
C ALA A 80 7.74 21.42 13.22
N LYS A 81 7.39 21.73 14.47
CA LYS A 81 6.08 22.22 14.86
C LYS A 81 5.91 23.67 14.39
N LYS A 82 5.37 23.90 13.18
CA LYS A 82 5.22 25.22 12.56
C LYS A 82 3.85 25.86 12.75
N SER A 83 2.85 25.07 13.15
CA SER A 83 1.49 25.56 13.34
C SER A 83 1.20 25.75 14.81
N HIS A 84 0.73 26.96 15.15
CA HIS A 84 0.25 27.34 16.47
C HIS A 84 -1.27 27.31 16.46
N VAL A 85 -1.87 26.57 17.38
CA VAL A 85 -3.30 26.55 17.59
C VAL A 85 -3.61 27.17 18.95
N HIS A 86 -4.24 28.34 18.91
CA HIS A 86 -4.77 29.00 20.09
C HIS A 86 -6.29 28.88 20.09
N TYR A 87 -6.83 28.21 21.07
CA TYR A 87 -8.29 28.08 21.26
C TYR A 87 -8.67 28.55 22.65
N SER A 88 -9.46 29.63 22.69
CA SER A 88 -10.04 30.13 23.93
C SER A 88 -11.54 29.83 23.93
N SER A 89 -12.01 29.00 24.85
CA SER A 89 -13.43 28.68 25.04
C SER A 89 -13.91 29.25 26.37
N GLY A 90 -14.30 30.51 26.37
CA GLY A 90 -15.00 31.19 27.46
C GLY A 90 -14.65 30.72 28.89
N ASN A 91 -15.38 29.78 29.42
CA ASN A 91 -15.25 29.29 30.80
C ASN A 91 -14.41 28.03 31.00
N LYS A 92 -13.77 27.47 29.93
CA LYS A 92 -13.02 26.18 29.96
C LYS A 92 -11.53 26.30 29.80
N GLY A 93 -10.95 27.48 29.87
CA GLY A 93 -9.51 27.69 29.70
C GLY A 93 -9.08 27.86 28.22
N ALA A 94 -7.87 28.32 28.04
CA ALA A 94 -7.22 28.41 26.71
C ALA A 94 -6.41 27.15 26.46
N THR A 95 -6.60 26.54 25.31
CA THR A 95 -5.74 25.46 24.83
C THR A 95 -4.76 26.06 23.82
N ASP A 96 -3.48 25.93 24.11
CA ASP A 96 -2.39 26.43 23.29
C ASP A 96 -1.43 25.27 22.99
N TYR A 97 -1.35 24.87 21.72
CA TYR A 97 -0.45 23.81 21.31
C TYR A 97 0.11 24.02 19.91
N HIS A 98 1.30 23.54 19.71
CA HIS A 98 1.97 23.55 18.41
C HIS A 98 1.94 22.16 17.79
N HIS A 99 1.78 22.11 16.48
CA HIS A 99 1.86 20.85 15.72
C HIS A 99 2.47 21.08 14.35
N ALA A 100 3.03 20.05 13.75
CA ALA A 100 3.45 20.11 12.37
C ALA A 100 2.22 20.04 11.45
N PRO A 101 2.07 20.93 10.46
CA PRO A 101 1.07 20.78 9.41
C PRO A 101 1.23 19.45 8.67
N LEU A 102 0.13 18.84 8.20
CA LEU A 102 0.19 17.63 7.38
C LEU A 102 1.13 17.78 6.19
N SER A 103 1.11 18.95 5.53
CA SER A 103 1.98 19.26 4.40
C SER A 103 3.47 19.20 4.74
N GLU A 104 3.86 19.58 5.95
CA GLU A 104 5.25 19.50 6.40
C GLU A 104 5.68 18.04 6.64
N VAL A 105 4.80 17.26 7.30
CA VAL A 105 5.05 15.82 7.49
C VAL A 105 5.22 15.12 6.14
N VAL A 106 4.31 15.34 5.21
CA VAL A 106 4.35 14.77 3.87
C VAL A 106 5.62 15.19 3.13
N LYS A 107 5.97 16.48 3.17
CA LYS A 107 7.16 17.03 2.49
C LYS A 107 8.46 16.39 2.98
N ILE A 108 8.55 16.07 4.26
CA ILE A 108 9.76 15.48 4.87
C ILE A 108 9.79 13.97 4.62
N VAL A 109 8.67 13.28 4.81
CA VAL A 109 8.59 11.81 4.80
C VAL A 109 8.59 11.23 3.37
N SER A 110 7.87 11.87 2.43
CA SER A 110 7.69 11.32 1.08
C SER A 110 8.98 11.07 0.30
N PRO A 111 9.97 12.00 0.28
CA PRO A 111 11.19 11.78 -0.48
C PRO A 111 12.01 10.58 0.05
N VAL A 112 12.03 10.42 1.39
CA VAL A 112 12.77 9.34 2.03
C VAL A 112 12.10 8.00 1.79
N LEU A 113 10.76 7.91 1.91
CA LEU A 113 10.02 6.72 1.54
C LEU A 113 10.28 6.33 0.07
N ALA A 114 10.16 7.30 -0.84
CA ALA A 114 10.37 7.07 -2.27
C ALA A 114 11.78 6.55 -2.60
N LYS A 115 12.80 7.04 -1.92
CA LYS A 115 14.19 6.58 -2.06
C LYS A 115 14.32 5.07 -1.78
N HIS A 116 13.57 4.56 -0.81
CA HIS A 116 13.55 3.14 -0.44
C HIS A 116 12.45 2.33 -1.17
N GLY A 117 11.84 2.89 -2.22
CA GLY A 117 10.83 2.21 -3.01
C GLY A 117 9.48 2.06 -2.32
N LEU A 118 9.24 2.86 -1.28
CA LEU A 118 8.00 2.92 -0.54
C LEU A 118 7.15 4.11 -1.00
N SER A 119 5.84 3.92 -0.99
CA SER A 119 4.85 4.97 -1.24
C SER A 119 3.71 4.84 -0.23
N PHE A 120 2.98 5.92 -0.01
CA PHE A 120 1.82 5.87 0.86
C PHE A 120 0.58 6.49 0.21
N ARG A 121 -0.59 6.10 0.73
CA ARG A 121 -1.88 6.67 0.40
C ARG A 121 -2.82 6.57 1.59
N TRP A 122 -3.90 7.36 1.58
CA TRP A 122 -4.97 7.24 2.56
C TRP A 122 -6.24 6.70 1.92
N ARG A 123 -6.95 5.89 2.70
CA ARG A 123 -8.36 5.58 2.50
C ARG A 123 -9.13 6.27 3.62
N THR A 124 -10.22 6.95 3.25
CA THR A 124 -11.10 7.62 4.22
C THR A 124 -12.49 7.05 4.09
N GLU A 125 -13.04 6.61 5.21
CA GLU A 125 -14.37 6.03 5.31
C GLU A 125 -15.17 6.82 6.36
N GLN A 126 -16.45 6.99 6.10
CA GLN A 126 -17.37 7.60 7.06
C GLN A 126 -18.54 6.66 7.28
N GLN A 127 -18.69 6.17 8.51
CA GLN A 127 -19.77 5.28 8.88
C GLN A 127 -20.27 5.62 10.31
N SER A 128 -21.58 5.61 10.47
CA SER A 128 -22.22 5.80 11.80
C SER A 128 -21.74 7.05 12.55
N GLY A 129 -21.47 8.14 11.82
CA GLY A 129 -21.01 9.40 12.44
C GLY A 129 -19.53 9.44 12.83
N VAL A 130 -18.77 8.41 12.48
CA VAL A 130 -17.32 8.32 12.73
C VAL A 130 -16.55 8.39 11.41
N ILE A 131 -15.43 9.08 11.40
CA ILE A 131 -14.48 9.14 10.30
C ILE A 131 -13.33 8.21 10.64
N ARG A 132 -13.08 7.25 9.76
CA ARG A 132 -11.89 6.37 9.81
C ARG A 132 -10.94 6.75 8.70
N VAL A 133 -9.68 6.94 9.03
CA VAL A 133 -8.59 7.16 8.08
C VAL A 133 -7.57 6.05 8.24
N THR A 134 -7.32 5.35 7.15
CA THR A 134 -6.31 4.31 7.05
C THR A 134 -5.16 4.80 6.19
N CYS A 135 -3.96 4.87 6.74
CA CYS A 135 -2.74 5.08 5.98
C CYS A 135 -2.17 3.73 5.57
N VAL A 136 -1.90 3.56 4.28
CA VAL A 136 -1.34 2.35 3.70
C VAL A 136 0.02 2.70 3.12
N ILE A 137 1.08 2.02 3.56
CA ILE A 137 2.41 2.07 2.92
C ILE A 137 2.56 0.84 2.04
N THR A 138 3.01 1.04 0.80
CA THR A 138 3.20 -0.03 -0.19
C THR A 138 4.63 0.03 -0.72
N HIS A 139 5.30 -1.13 -0.75
CA HIS A 139 6.58 -1.29 -1.42
C HIS A 139 6.36 -1.57 -2.92
N ARG A 140 7.34 -1.22 -3.76
CA ARG A 140 7.31 -1.43 -5.21
C ARG A 140 7.05 -2.89 -5.62
N ASP A 141 7.46 -3.85 -4.79
CA ASP A 141 7.28 -5.29 -5.01
C ASP A 141 5.90 -5.81 -4.54
N GLY A 142 4.98 -4.91 -4.17
CA GLY A 142 3.57 -5.21 -3.96
C GLY A 142 3.15 -5.48 -2.52
N HIS A 143 4.06 -5.70 -1.56
CA HIS A 143 3.67 -5.83 -0.15
C HIS A 143 3.24 -4.48 0.44
N SER A 144 2.21 -4.50 1.28
CA SER A 144 1.72 -3.29 1.97
C SER A 144 1.31 -3.58 3.40
N GLU A 145 1.51 -2.58 4.26
CA GLU A 145 1.02 -2.55 5.63
C GLU A 145 0.19 -1.31 5.87
N GLU A 146 -0.68 -1.34 6.87
CA GLU A 146 -1.60 -0.24 7.14
C GLU A 146 -1.81 0.01 8.63
N THR A 147 -2.14 1.25 8.94
CA THR A 147 -2.61 1.66 10.27
C THR A 147 -3.82 2.56 10.14
N SER A 148 -4.75 2.48 11.09
CA SER A 148 -6.01 3.21 11.06
C SER A 148 -6.23 3.94 12.37
N LEU A 149 -6.82 5.11 12.26
CA LEU A 149 -7.40 5.85 13.39
C LEU A 149 -8.81 6.29 13.03
N GLU A 150 -9.63 6.47 14.05
CA GLU A 150 -11.00 6.93 13.89
C GLU A 150 -11.40 7.96 14.95
N ALA A 151 -12.23 8.89 14.55
CA ALA A 151 -12.81 9.89 15.46
C ALA A 151 -14.14 10.42 14.93
N ALA A 152 -14.96 10.95 15.84
CA ALA A 152 -16.12 11.74 15.44
C ALA A 152 -15.69 13.07 14.81
N PRO A 153 -16.50 13.69 13.94
CA PRO A 153 -16.24 15.02 13.40
C PRO A 153 -16.04 16.07 14.50
N ASP A 154 -14.96 16.82 14.41
CA ASP A 154 -14.61 17.87 15.37
C ASP A 154 -15.52 19.08 15.24
N GLN A 155 -16.49 19.22 16.13
CA GLN A 155 -17.47 20.32 16.15
C GLN A 155 -16.98 21.56 16.94
N SER A 156 -15.74 21.58 17.39
CA SER A 156 -15.19 22.71 18.13
C SER A 156 -15.08 23.98 17.28
N GLY A 157 -15.08 25.14 17.91
CA GLY A 157 -14.82 26.42 17.23
C GLY A 157 -15.90 26.89 16.25
N GLY A 158 -17.14 26.41 16.36
CA GLY A 158 -18.25 26.86 15.51
C GLY A 158 -18.16 26.40 14.05
N LYS A 159 -17.45 25.29 13.77
CA LYS A 159 -17.32 24.67 12.46
C LYS A 159 -18.66 24.20 11.93
N ASN A 160 -18.92 24.39 10.64
CA ASN A 160 -20.01 23.70 9.97
C ASN A 160 -19.66 22.20 9.75
N ALA A 161 -20.64 21.37 9.37
CA ALA A 161 -20.45 19.92 9.21
C ALA A 161 -19.31 19.55 8.25
N VAL A 162 -19.14 20.26 7.13
CA VAL A 162 -18.07 19.99 6.15
C VAL A 162 -16.71 20.35 6.72
N GLN A 163 -16.60 21.47 7.43
CA GLN A 163 -15.37 21.90 8.09
C GLN A 163 -14.98 20.93 9.22
N ALA A 164 -15.95 20.43 9.99
CA ALA A 164 -15.74 19.45 11.04
C ALA A 164 -15.16 18.14 10.47
N ILE A 165 -15.74 17.62 9.38
CA ILE A 165 -15.23 16.43 8.67
C ILE A 165 -13.81 16.68 8.13
N GLY A 166 -13.58 17.78 7.43
CA GLY A 166 -12.27 18.11 6.85
C GLY A 166 -11.17 18.27 7.90
N SER A 167 -11.48 18.93 9.03
CA SER A 167 -10.57 19.09 10.16
C SER A 167 -10.16 17.73 10.73
N THR A 168 -11.15 16.88 11.05
CA THR A 168 -10.90 15.54 11.60
C THR A 168 -10.12 14.67 10.61
N THR A 169 -10.49 14.67 9.33
CA THR A 169 -9.78 13.90 8.31
C THR A 169 -8.30 14.29 8.23
N THR A 170 -8.00 15.59 8.18
CA THR A 170 -6.62 16.09 8.12
C THR A 170 -5.82 15.72 9.38
N TYR A 171 -6.47 15.77 10.54
CA TYR A 171 -5.89 15.34 11.81
C TYR A 171 -5.54 13.86 11.77
N LEU A 172 -6.47 12.99 11.40
CA LEU A 172 -6.26 11.55 11.32
C LEU A 172 -5.23 11.17 10.27
N GLN A 173 -5.19 11.86 9.12
CA GLN A 173 -4.16 11.65 8.10
C GLN A 173 -2.75 11.90 8.63
N ARG A 174 -2.57 12.98 9.38
CA ARG A 174 -1.28 13.30 9.98
C ARG A 174 -0.81 12.23 10.95
N TYR A 175 -1.69 11.83 11.87
CA TYR A 175 -1.32 10.87 12.91
C TYR A 175 -1.16 9.44 12.37
N THR A 176 -1.95 9.01 11.41
CA THR A 176 -1.76 7.70 10.77
C THR A 176 -0.46 7.63 9.99
N LEU A 177 -0.05 8.70 9.29
CA LEU A 177 1.23 8.74 8.59
C LEU A 177 2.40 8.74 9.57
N LYS A 178 2.36 9.55 10.62
CA LYS A 178 3.39 9.54 11.67
C LYS A 178 3.51 8.16 12.32
N ALA A 179 2.39 7.56 12.70
CA ALA A 179 2.35 6.27 13.37
C ALA A 179 2.95 5.14 12.52
N ILE A 180 2.55 5.03 11.25
CA ILE A 180 3.03 3.94 10.38
C ILE A 180 4.52 4.12 10.00
N CYS A 181 4.98 5.38 9.89
CA CYS A 181 6.39 5.70 9.64
C CYS A 181 7.26 5.58 10.90
N GLY A 182 6.68 5.61 12.10
CA GLY A 182 7.42 5.64 13.36
C GLY A 182 8.18 6.97 13.56
N VAL A 183 7.64 8.10 13.04
CA VAL A 183 8.25 9.42 13.19
C VAL A 183 7.48 10.27 14.20
N SER A 184 8.21 11.04 15.01
CA SER A 184 7.65 11.99 15.99
C SER A 184 7.94 13.42 15.57
N GLU A 185 7.22 14.36 16.17
CA GLU A 185 7.55 15.79 16.07
C GLU A 185 8.58 16.15 17.15
N ALA A 186 9.36 17.20 16.90
CA ALA A 186 10.22 17.75 17.92
C ALA A 186 9.36 18.17 19.14
N ASP A 187 9.76 17.79 20.32
CA ASP A 187 9.09 18.07 21.61
C ASP A 187 7.73 17.40 21.82
N ASP A 188 7.45 16.24 21.21
CA ASP A 188 6.21 15.48 21.48
C ASP A 188 6.07 15.03 22.95
N ASP A 189 7.17 14.98 23.71
CA ASP A 189 7.18 14.54 25.13
C ASP A 189 6.73 15.63 26.14
N THR A 190 6.38 16.82 25.68
CA THR A 190 6.00 17.93 26.60
C THR A 190 4.49 18.08 26.82
N ASP A 191 3.65 17.26 26.19
CA ASP A 191 2.20 17.36 26.25
C ASP A 191 1.57 17.01 27.63
N GLY A 192 2.39 16.68 28.64
CA GLY A 192 1.98 16.39 30.00
C GLY A 192 2.49 17.38 31.08
N ALA A 193 3.26 18.37 30.73
CA ALA A 193 3.76 19.38 31.67
C ALA A 193 2.68 20.45 31.88
N VAL A 194 1.78 20.23 32.83
CA VAL A 194 0.88 21.25 33.38
C VAL A 194 1.75 22.08 34.34
N ASN A 195 2.08 23.31 33.95
CA ASN A 195 2.54 24.35 34.88
C ASN A 195 1.37 25.01 35.60
#